data_a37639236e8b316d10152a5d356a6112
#
_entry.id   a37639236e8b316d10152a5d356a6112
#
_cell.length_a   1.000
_cell.length_b   1.000
_cell.length_c   1.000
_cell.angle_alpha   90.00
_cell.angle_beta   90.00
_cell.angle_gamma   90.00
#
_symmetry.space_group_name_H-M   'P 1'
#
loop_
_entity.id
_entity.type
_entity.pdbx_description
1 polymer ?
#
loop_
_entity_poly.entity_id
_entity_poly.type
_entity_poly.pdbx_seq_one_letter_code
_entity_poly.pdbx_strand_id
1 'polypeptide(L)'
;MPEITIQELFDRMPEAFLPEKAGDVDAVIQFHLSGEEGGDWAVTLRDQKCVVEDDIVVENPTMTLTADAQDYKNVILGKMDPMAAFMQQKLKLKGNLNLALGLLKYFKMD
;
A
#
# COMPACT_ATOMS: atom_id res chain seq x y z
N MET A 1 8.55 5.69 22.95
CA MET A 1 8.88 4.81 21.81
C MET A 1 8.61 5.56 20.53
N PRO A 2 9.57 5.63 19.64
CA PRO A 2 9.31 6.26 18.35
C PRO A 2 8.29 5.44 17.57
N GLU A 3 7.45 6.15 16.86
CA GLU A 3 6.47 5.52 16.00
C GLU A 3 7.17 4.90 14.78
N ILE A 4 6.63 3.79 14.28
CA ILE A 4 7.18 3.15 13.08
C ILE A 4 7.17 4.12 11.90
N THR A 5 8.20 4.11 11.08
CA THR A 5 8.30 5.00 9.93
C THR A 5 7.59 4.42 8.71
N ILE A 6 7.27 5.28 7.74
CA ILE A 6 6.71 4.84 6.46
C ILE A 6 7.66 3.84 5.79
N GLN A 7 8.97 4.15 5.78
CA GLN A 7 9.95 3.25 5.17
C GLN A 7 9.91 1.87 5.81
N GLU A 8 9.81 1.81 7.14
CA GLU A 8 9.73 0.52 7.84
C GLU A 8 8.47 -0.25 7.45
N LEU A 9 7.36 0.45 7.24
CA LEU A 9 6.11 -0.21 6.82
C LEU A 9 6.28 -0.87 5.45
N PHE A 10 6.93 -0.17 4.51
CA PHE A 10 7.20 -0.76 3.20
C PHE A 10 8.22 -1.88 3.28
N ASP A 11 9.26 -1.73 4.11
CA ASP A 11 10.27 -2.77 4.29
C ASP A 11 9.67 -4.07 4.83
N ARG A 12 8.59 -3.97 5.60
CA ARG A 12 7.92 -5.14 6.19
C ARG A 12 6.87 -5.77 5.29
N MET A 13 6.48 -5.10 4.20
CA MET A 13 5.43 -5.63 3.33
C MET A 13 5.71 -7.03 2.81
N PRO A 14 6.92 -7.34 2.32
CA PRO A 14 7.17 -8.70 1.83
C PRO A 14 6.95 -9.78 2.89
N GLU A 15 7.28 -9.48 4.15
CA GLU A 15 7.07 -10.43 5.26
C GLU A 15 5.60 -10.54 5.64
N ALA A 16 4.84 -9.46 5.51
CA ALA A 16 3.43 -9.43 5.85
C ALA A 16 2.55 -10.00 4.74
N PHE A 17 3.10 -10.22 3.57
CA PHE A 17 2.36 -10.72 2.42
C PHE A 17 1.89 -12.16 2.65
N LEU A 18 0.63 -12.42 2.30
CA LEU A 18 -0.01 -13.73 2.47
C LEU A 18 -0.23 -14.35 1.10
N PRO A 19 0.72 -15.13 0.58
CA PRO A 19 0.61 -15.68 -0.78
C PRO A 19 -0.65 -16.50 -1.00
N GLU A 20 -1.08 -17.26 0.02
CA GLU A 20 -2.27 -18.10 -0.08
C GLU A 20 -3.56 -17.28 -0.22
N LYS A 21 -3.55 -16.03 0.24
CA LYS A 21 -4.70 -15.13 0.09
C LYS A 21 -4.68 -14.40 -1.23
N ALA A 22 -3.48 -14.20 -1.79
CA ALA A 22 -3.33 -13.46 -3.04
C ALA A 22 -3.61 -14.31 -4.27
N GLY A 23 -3.41 -15.62 -4.18
CA GLY A 23 -3.65 -16.51 -5.31
C GLY A 23 -2.82 -16.13 -6.53
N ASP A 24 -3.50 -15.94 -7.65
CA ASP A 24 -2.85 -15.62 -8.93
C ASP A 24 -2.75 -14.13 -9.22
N VAL A 25 -2.78 -13.28 -8.19
CA VAL A 25 -2.70 -11.84 -8.41
C VAL A 25 -1.41 -11.48 -9.16
N ASP A 26 -1.55 -10.60 -10.16
CA ASP A 26 -0.43 -10.07 -10.93
C ASP A 26 -0.69 -8.58 -11.09
N ALA A 27 -0.03 -7.77 -10.29
CA ALA A 27 -0.35 -6.36 -10.20
C ALA A 27 0.83 -5.54 -9.74
N VAL A 28 0.85 -4.28 -10.17
CA VAL A 28 1.82 -3.30 -9.70
C VAL A 28 1.04 -2.15 -9.09
N ILE A 29 1.33 -1.83 -7.84
CA ILE A 29 0.69 -0.71 -7.15
C ILE A 29 1.72 0.40 -6.99
N GLN A 30 1.38 1.58 -7.48
CA GLN A 30 2.20 2.77 -7.29
C GLN A 30 1.68 3.54 -6.08
N PHE A 31 2.56 3.84 -5.13
CA PHE A 31 2.23 4.66 -3.97
C PHE A 31 2.86 6.03 -4.12
N HIS A 32 2.04 7.09 -3.98
CA HIS A 32 2.51 8.47 -3.92
C HIS A 32 2.08 9.03 -2.57
N LEU A 33 3.02 9.18 -1.67
CA LEU A 33 2.74 9.70 -0.34
C LEU A 33 3.37 11.08 -0.18
N SER A 34 2.58 12.04 0.32
CA SER A 34 3.02 13.42 0.50
C SER A 34 3.34 13.71 1.96
N GLY A 35 3.98 14.86 2.20
CA GLY A 35 4.30 15.33 3.55
C GLY A 35 5.58 14.73 4.09
N GLU A 36 5.76 14.84 5.41
CA GLU A 36 6.91 14.22 6.08
C GLU A 36 6.85 12.71 5.89
N GLU A 37 7.99 12.09 5.69
CA GLU A 37 8.11 10.66 5.40
C GLU A 37 7.47 10.28 4.06
N GLY A 38 7.05 11.24 3.25
CA GLY A 38 6.46 10.96 1.94
C GLY A 38 7.49 10.47 0.94
N GLY A 39 7.01 9.98 -0.19
CA GLY A 39 7.86 9.47 -1.25
C GLY A 39 7.05 8.62 -2.22
N ASP A 40 7.75 7.94 -3.10
CA ASP A 40 7.15 7.07 -4.10
C ASP A 40 7.67 5.66 -3.93
N TRP A 41 6.76 4.69 -3.92
CA TRP A 41 7.09 3.27 -3.82
C TRP A 41 6.28 2.50 -4.84
N ALA A 42 6.88 1.45 -5.41
CA ALA A 42 6.17 0.52 -6.27
C ALA A 42 6.16 -0.85 -5.61
N VAL A 43 4.98 -1.43 -5.50
CA VAL A 43 4.83 -2.78 -4.94
C VAL A 43 4.33 -3.70 -6.03
N THR A 44 5.12 -4.71 -6.35
CA THR A 44 4.76 -5.70 -7.37
C THR A 44 4.32 -6.99 -6.69
N LEU A 45 3.11 -7.42 -7.01
CA LEU A 45 2.55 -8.70 -6.55
C LEU A 45 2.46 -9.61 -7.75
N ARG A 46 3.34 -10.61 -7.81
CA ARG A 46 3.43 -11.51 -8.96
C ARG A 46 4.04 -12.83 -8.53
N ASP A 47 3.54 -13.92 -9.08
CA ASP A 47 4.06 -15.25 -8.78
C ASP A 47 4.07 -15.56 -7.28
N GLN A 48 3.04 -15.10 -6.57
CA GLN A 48 2.88 -15.27 -5.13
C GLN A 48 4.02 -14.65 -4.32
N LYS A 49 4.60 -13.57 -4.85
CA LYS A 49 5.68 -12.82 -4.20
C LYS A 49 5.31 -11.36 -4.12
N CYS A 50 5.89 -10.67 -3.14
CA CYS A 50 5.72 -9.23 -2.97
C CYS A 50 7.10 -8.58 -3.03
N VAL A 51 7.30 -7.71 -4.00
CA VAL A 51 8.56 -6.98 -4.17
C VAL A 51 8.28 -5.50 -4.01
N VAL A 52 9.00 -4.84 -3.13
CA VAL A 52 8.88 -3.40 -2.89
C VAL A 52 10.10 -2.70 -3.44
N GLU A 53 9.88 -1.67 -4.25
CA GLU A 53 10.94 -0.84 -4.79
C GLU A 53 10.75 0.58 -4.28
N ASP A 54 11.81 1.16 -3.74
CA ASP A 54 11.78 2.51 -3.19
C ASP A 54 12.13 3.55 -4.25
N ASP A 55 11.56 4.75 -4.07
CA ASP A 55 11.95 5.93 -4.84
C ASP A 55 11.82 5.71 -6.36
N ILE A 56 10.69 5.15 -6.77
CA ILE A 56 10.45 4.84 -8.17
C ILE A 56 9.00 5.19 -8.56
N VAL A 57 8.84 5.68 -9.78
CA VAL A 57 7.53 5.90 -10.39
C VAL A 57 7.47 5.02 -11.63
N VAL A 58 6.52 4.08 -11.65
CA VAL A 58 6.38 3.16 -12.77
C VAL A 58 5.35 3.66 -13.76
N GLU A 59 5.53 3.31 -15.04
CA GLU A 59 4.55 3.61 -16.07
C GLU A 59 3.42 2.56 -16.00
N ASN A 60 2.18 3.02 -16.16
CA ASN A 60 1.00 2.15 -16.26
C ASN A 60 0.88 1.15 -15.11
N PRO A 61 0.89 1.61 -13.84
CA PRO A 61 0.64 0.68 -12.73
C PRO A 61 -0.80 0.16 -12.81
N THR A 62 -1.02 -1.00 -12.21
CA THR A 62 -2.37 -1.57 -12.14
C THR A 62 -3.28 -0.66 -11.31
N MET A 63 -2.72 -0.10 -10.25
CA MET A 63 -3.43 0.84 -9.38
C MET A 63 -2.44 1.86 -8.82
N THR A 64 -2.92 3.08 -8.60
CA THR A 64 -2.15 4.11 -7.91
C THR A 64 -2.89 4.52 -6.65
N LEU A 65 -2.17 4.57 -5.53
CA LEU A 65 -2.68 5.05 -4.26
C LEU A 65 -1.96 6.35 -3.92
N THR A 66 -2.72 7.42 -3.72
CA THR A 66 -2.18 8.72 -3.35
C THR A 66 -2.76 9.13 -2.00
N ALA A 67 -1.90 9.53 -1.08
CA ALA A 67 -2.34 9.93 0.26
C ALA A 67 -1.26 10.77 0.94
N ASP A 68 -1.64 11.45 2.01
CA ASP A 68 -0.67 12.00 2.94
C ASP A 68 -0.04 10.83 3.70
N ALA A 69 1.27 10.89 3.92
CA ALA A 69 1.99 9.79 4.56
C ALA A 69 1.44 9.46 5.95
N GLN A 70 1.06 10.49 6.73
CA GLN A 70 0.52 10.26 8.07
C GLN A 70 -0.85 9.57 8.00
N ASP A 71 -1.70 9.95 7.03
CA ASP A 71 -3.00 9.31 6.85
C ASP A 71 -2.82 7.84 6.45
N TYR A 72 -1.88 7.56 5.55
CA TYR A 72 -1.58 6.19 5.15
C TYR A 72 -1.11 5.38 6.36
N LYS A 73 -0.19 5.94 7.14
CA LYS A 73 0.31 5.28 8.35
C LYS A 73 -0.83 4.97 9.32
N ASN A 74 -1.73 5.92 9.53
CA ASN A 74 -2.87 5.73 10.43
C ASN A 74 -3.78 4.59 9.96
N VAL A 75 -3.98 4.46 8.66
CA VAL A 75 -4.77 3.35 8.11
C VAL A 75 -4.06 2.01 8.38
N ILE A 76 -2.76 1.94 8.10
CA ILE A 76 -2.00 0.70 8.27
C ILE A 76 -1.93 0.29 9.74
N LEU A 77 -1.82 1.25 10.65
CA LEU A 77 -1.72 0.96 12.09
C LEU A 77 -3.10 0.75 12.75
N GLY A 78 -4.17 0.78 11.97
CA GLY A 78 -5.51 0.55 12.50
C GLY A 78 -6.11 1.74 13.23
N LYS A 79 -5.50 2.92 13.13
CA LYS A 79 -6.01 4.14 13.77
C LYS A 79 -7.08 4.83 12.92
N MET A 80 -7.18 4.47 11.67
CA MET A 80 -8.14 5.05 10.73
C MET A 80 -8.70 3.93 9.86
N ASP A 81 -10.02 3.88 9.71
CA ASP A 81 -10.66 2.88 8.88
C ASP A 81 -10.37 3.17 7.40
N PRO A 82 -9.91 2.16 6.61
CA PRO A 82 -9.61 2.39 5.19
C PRO A 82 -10.78 2.90 4.38
N MET A 83 -11.98 2.37 4.61
CA MET A 83 -13.16 2.82 3.85
C MET A 83 -13.53 4.25 4.20
N ALA A 84 -13.45 4.60 5.50
CA ALA A 84 -13.71 5.97 5.93
C ALA A 84 -12.69 6.93 5.34
N ALA A 85 -11.41 6.53 5.32
CA ALA A 85 -10.35 7.34 4.73
C ALA A 85 -10.60 7.57 3.23
N PHE A 86 -11.03 6.54 2.53
CA PHE A 86 -11.36 6.65 1.10
C PHE A 86 -12.55 7.59 0.89
N MET A 87 -13.61 7.44 1.67
CA MET A 87 -14.81 8.27 1.58
C MET A 87 -14.51 9.74 1.87
N GLN A 88 -13.56 10.01 2.77
CA GLN A 88 -13.15 11.37 3.12
C GLN A 88 -12.06 11.90 2.19
N GLN A 89 -11.71 11.16 1.15
CA GLN A 89 -10.69 11.52 0.18
C GLN A 89 -9.27 11.64 0.79
N LYS A 90 -9.05 10.99 1.91
CA LYS A 90 -7.70 10.90 2.50
C LYS A 90 -6.87 9.83 1.81
N LEU A 91 -7.52 8.83 1.22
CA LEU A 91 -6.90 7.87 0.30
C LEU A 91 -7.52 8.07 -1.07
N LYS A 92 -6.71 8.34 -2.06
CA LYS A 92 -7.17 8.48 -3.44
C LYS A 92 -6.67 7.29 -4.23
N LEU A 93 -7.57 6.61 -4.90
CA LEU A 93 -7.27 5.40 -5.66
C LEU A 93 -7.61 5.61 -7.12
N LYS A 94 -6.70 5.19 -7.99
CA LYS A 94 -6.90 5.26 -9.44
C LYS A 94 -6.49 3.93 -10.05
N GLY A 95 -7.26 3.46 -11.01
CA GLY A 95 -7.00 2.20 -11.69
C GLY A 95 -7.94 1.11 -11.24
N ASN A 96 -7.44 -0.09 -11.04
CA ASN A 96 -8.27 -1.24 -10.67
C ASN A 96 -8.63 -1.20 -9.18
N LEU A 97 -9.84 -0.72 -8.88
CA LEU A 97 -10.29 -0.56 -7.49
C LEU A 97 -10.55 -1.91 -6.78
N ASN A 98 -10.80 -2.97 -7.53
CA ASN A 98 -10.95 -4.29 -6.92
C ASN A 98 -9.65 -4.73 -6.26
N LEU A 99 -8.52 -4.31 -6.84
CA LEU A 99 -7.22 -4.58 -6.25
C LEU A 99 -7.08 -3.95 -4.88
N ALA A 100 -7.64 -2.74 -4.69
CA ALA A 100 -7.59 -2.07 -3.40
C ALA A 100 -8.28 -2.90 -2.31
N LEU A 101 -9.42 -3.49 -2.62
CA LEU A 101 -10.10 -4.38 -1.69
C LEU A 101 -9.28 -5.63 -1.41
N GLY A 102 -8.61 -6.13 -2.44
CA GLY A 102 -7.72 -7.29 -2.29
C GLY A 102 -6.56 -7.02 -1.35
N LEU A 103 -5.99 -5.81 -1.40
CA LEU A 103 -4.85 -5.46 -0.54
C LEU A 103 -5.16 -5.63 0.94
N LEU A 104 -6.42 -5.43 1.35
CA LEU A 104 -6.82 -5.63 2.74
C LEU A 104 -6.76 -7.11 3.16
N LYS A 105 -6.78 -8.02 2.19
CA LYS A 105 -6.74 -9.46 2.44
C LYS A 105 -5.36 -10.06 2.21
N TYR A 106 -4.55 -9.43 1.36
CA TYR A 106 -3.27 -9.99 0.94
C TYR A 106 -2.15 -9.79 1.95
N PHE A 107 -2.34 -8.89 2.89
CA PHE A 107 -1.33 -8.55 3.89
C PHE A 107 -1.85 -8.74 5.31
N LYS A 108 -0.97 -9.20 6.18
CA LYS A 108 -1.28 -9.31 7.60
C LYS A 108 -1.22 -7.92 8.22
N MET A 109 -2.34 -7.49 8.80
CA MET A 109 -2.51 -6.13 9.30
C MET A 109 -2.59 -6.08 10.83
N ASP A 110 -1.67 -6.70 11.52
CA ASP A 110 -1.65 -6.69 12.99
C ASP A 110 -0.81 -5.55 13.55
#